data_b101bbf1b116fabbc9d7f60d4fea9d31
#
_entry.id   b101bbf1b116fabbc9d7f60d4fea9d31
#
_cell.length_a   1.000
_cell.length_b   1.000
_cell.length_c   1.000
_cell.angle_alpha   90.00
_cell.angle_beta   90.00
_cell.angle_gamma   90.00
#
_symmetry.space_group_name_H-M   'P 1'
#
loop_
_entity.id
_entity.type
_entity.pdbx_description
1 polymer ?
#
loop_
_entity_poly.entity_id
_entity_poly.type
_entity_poly.pdbx_seq_one_letter_code
_entity_poly.pdbx_strand_id
1 'polypeptide(L)'
;MPVYMVYVCHGVSDRVQLEKYWASIEPTLEGQPLKLLAAYTPFEVLEGGDVLGVFIGEWPSMEAAKAWYDSSGYKAIRHLRQDNARYTGVLVEAGVAPPEERLRNRIYQ
;
A
#
# COMPACT_ATOMS: atom_id res chain seq x y z
N MET A 1 15.71 5.89 7.26
CA MET A 1 15.57 5.50 5.83
C MET A 1 14.10 5.53 5.46
N PRO A 2 13.68 6.44 4.58
CA PRO A 2 12.28 6.46 4.14
C PRO A 2 11.90 5.16 3.43
N VAL A 3 10.62 4.81 3.60
CA VAL A 3 10.05 3.61 3.00
C VAL A 3 8.80 4.02 2.25
N TYR A 4 8.62 3.50 1.06
CA TYR A 4 7.43 3.75 0.26
C TYR A 4 6.47 2.58 0.37
N MET A 5 5.22 2.88 0.62
CA MET A 5 4.14 1.91 0.60
C MET A 5 3.43 2.06 -0.75
N VAL A 6 3.45 1.00 -1.55
CA VAL A 6 2.86 1.02 -2.88
C VAL A 6 1.77 -0.05 -2.93
N TYR A 7 0.55 0.38 -3.22
CA TYR A 7 -0.57 -0.52 -3.46
C TYR A 7 -1.06 -0.36 -4.89
N VAL A 8 -1.22 -1.47 -5.58
CA VAL A 8 -1.78 -1.50 -6.93
C VAL A 8 -3.05 -2.34 -6.89
N CYS A 9 -4.17 -1.76 -7.29
CA CYS A 9 -5.44 -2.47 -7.39
C CYS A 9 -5.55 -3.09 -8.77
N HIS A 10 -5.81 -4.39 -8.83
CA HIS A 10 -5.94 -5.15 -10.08
C HIS A 10 -7.38 -5.48 -10.42
N GLY A 11 -8.26 -5.52 -9.47
CA GLY A 11 -9.65 -5.86 -9.67
C GLY A 11 -10.49 -5.64 -8.43
N VAL A 12 -11.79 -5.44 -8.62
CA VAL A 12 -12.74 -5.21 -7.52
C VAL A 12 -13.92 -6.15 -7.70
N SER A 13 -14.23 -6.94 -6.66
CA SER A 13 -15.39 -7.81 -6.65
C SER A 13 -16.60 -7.15 -5.98
N ASP A 14 -16.36 -6.30 -4.97
CA ASP A 14 -17.44 -5.58 -4.28
C ASP A 14 -16.98 -4.14 -3.98
N ARG A 15 -17.41 -3.22 -4.83
CA ARG A 15 -17.07 -1.80 -4.73
C ARG A 15 -17.61 -1.15 -3.46
N VAL A 16 -18.80 -1.54 -3.03
CA VAL A 16 -19.44 -0.95 -1.84
C VAL A 16 -18.62 -1.25 -0.59
N GLN A 17 -18.15 -2.48 -0.45
CA GLN A 17 -17.32 -2.86 0.69
C GLN A 17 -15.95 -2.19 0.62
N LEU A 18 -15.38 -2.04 -0.56
CA LEU A 18 -14.12 -1.34 -0.73
C LEU A 18 -14.24 0.15 -0.36
N GLU A 19 -15.36 0.78 -0.69
CA GLU A 19 -15.63 2.16 -0.28
C GLU A 19 -15.73 2.29 1.23
N LYS A 20 -16.29 1.29 1.91
CA LYS A 20 -16.29 1.24 3.37
C LYS A 20 -14.87 1.17 3.93
N TYR A 21 -13.99 0.42 3.26
CA TYR A 21 -12.58 0.36 3.63
C TYR A 21 -11.95 1.76 3.56
N TRP A 22 -12.14 2.48 2.46
CA TRP A 22 -11.58 3.82 2.31
C TRP A 22 -12.11 4.80 3.35
N ALA A 23 -13.40 4.70 3.67
CA ALA A 23 -13.99 5.54 4.72
C ALA A 23 -13.45 5.19 6.11
N SER A 24 -13.09 3.92 6.33
CA SER A 24 -12.64 3.43 7.64
C SER A 24 -11.15 3.57 7.88
N ILE A 25 -10.35 3.77 6.82
CA ILE A 25 -8.90 3.83 6.95
C ILE A 25 -8.42 5.16 7.55
N GLU A 26 -9.09 6.26 7.25
CA GLU A 26 -8.69 7.58 7.74
C GLU A 26 -8.49 7.65 9.24
N PRO A 27 -9.44 7.20 10.09
CA PRO A 27 -9.22 7.22 11.54
C PRO A 27 -8.00 6.43 11.98
N THR A 28 -7.62 5.36 11.26
CA THR A 28 -6.43 4.56 11.60
C THR A 28 -5.14 5.27 11.28
N LEU A 29 -5.19 6.26 10.41
CA LEU A 29 -4.02 7.04 9.99
C LEU A 29 -3.83 8.32 10.80
N GLU A 30 -4.79 8.67 11.63
CA GLU A 30 -4.72 9.88 12.46
C GLU A 30 -3.51 9.82 13.39
N GLY A 31 -2.67 10.85 13.34
CA GLY A 31 -1.45 10.91 14.13
C GLY A 31 -0.30 10.06 13.61
N GLN A 32 -0.49 9.33 12.52
CA GLN A 32 0.57 8.50 11.93
C GLN A 32 1.47 9.34 11.01
N PRO A 33 2.78 9.02 10.97
CA PRO A 33 3.74 9.79 10.16
C PRO A 33 3.73 9.39 8.68
N LEU A 34 2.57 9.12 8.13
CA LEU A 34 2.40 8.79 6.70
C LEU A 34 2.26 10.07 5.89
N LYS A 35 3.05 10.18 4.82
CA LYS A 35 2.91 11.24 3.84
C LYS A 35 2.30 10.65 2.58
N LEU A 36 1.13 11.16 2.20
CA LEU A 36 0.48 10.73 0.96
C LEU A 36 1.18 11.38 -0.24
N LEU A 37 1.65 10.56 -1.17
CA LEU A 37 2.31 11.04 -2.40
C LEU A 37 1.38 10.95 -3.60
N ALA A 38 0.65 9.84 -3.72
CA ALA A 38 -0.38 9.66 -4.74
C ALA A 38 -1.42 8.69 -4.20
N ALA A 39 -2.68 9.06 -4.25
CA ALA A 39 -3.76 8.22 -3.73
C ALA A 39 -4.88 8.16 -4.76
N TYR A 40 -4.83 7.15 -5.63
CA TYR A 40 -5.86 6.87 -6.64
C TYR A 40 -6.11 8.03 -7.62
N THR A 41 -5.08 8.82 -7.88
CA THR A 41 -5.09 9.91 -8.85
C THR A 41 -4.93 9.36 -10.27
N PRO A 42 -5.10 10.19 -11.32
CA PRO A 42 -4.95 9.70 -12.70
C PRO A 42 -3.63 9.01 -12.95
N PHE A 43 -3.66 7.93 -13.68
CA PHE A 43 -2.49 7.11 -14.01
C PHE A 43 -2.62 6.58 -15.43
N GLU A 44 -1.50 6.15 -16.01
CA GLU A 44 -1.46 5.53 -17.32
C GLU A 44 -0.63 4.25 -17.24
N VAL A 45 -1.16 3.16 -17.77
CA VAL A 45 -0.43 1.90 -17.82
C VAL A 45 0.44 1.89 -19.07
N LEU A 46 1.76 1.83 -18.87
CA LEU A 46 2.70 1.77 -19.98
C LEU A 46 2.91 0.34 -20.46
N GLU A 47 2.93 -0.59 -19.53
CA GLU A 47 3.12 -2.02 -19.79
C GLU A 47 2.43 -2.82 -18.70
N GLY A 48 2.03 -4.03 -19.02
CA GLY A 48 1.49 -4.96 -18.05
C GLY A 48 -0.01 -5.12 -18.13
N GLY A 49 -0.57 -5.65 -17.07
CA GLY A 49 -1.95 -6.11 -17.04
C GLY A 49 -2.94 -5.15 -16.39
N ASP A 50 -3.90 -5.76 -15.71
CA ASP A 50 -5.01 -5.03 -15.13
C ASP A 50 -4.58 -4.13 -13.97
N VAL A 51 -4.74 -2.82 -14.14
CA VAL A 51 -4.50 -1.83 -13.09
C VAL A 51 -5.70 -0.89 -13.05
N LEU A 52 -6.35 -0.82 -11.90
CA LEU A 52 -7.50 0.04 -11.68
C LEU A 52 -7.16 1.28 -10.84
N GLY A 53 -6.07 1.24 -10.10
CA GLY A 53 -5.66 2.35 -9.27
C GLY A 53 -4.33 2.10 -8.60
N VAL A 54 -3.68 3.18 -8.19
CA VAL A 54 -2.36 3.14 -7.55
C VAL A 54 -2.36 4.06 -6.34
N PHE A 55 -1.78 3.56 -5.25
CA PHE A 55 -1.56 4.32 -4.04
C PHE A 55 -0.07 4.32 -3.72
N ILE A 56 0.48 5.48 -3.42
CA ILE A 56 1.87 5.62 -2.98
C ILE A 56 1.91 6.52 -1.75
N GLY A 57 2.46 5.99 -0.67
CA GLY A 57 2.68 6.73 0.57
C GLY A 57 4.11 6.59 1.03
N GLU A 58 4.57 7.52 1.85
CA GLU A 58 5.91 7.49 2.40
C GLU A 58 5.84 7.43 3.92
N TRP A 59 6.59 6.48 4.47
CA TRP A 59 6.77 6.32 5.92
C TRP A 59 8.22 6.64 6.28
N PRO A 60 8.49 7.14 7.50
CA PRO A 60 9.87 7.43 7.89
C PRO A 60 10.74 6.18 8.06
N SER A 61 10.13 5.01 8.28
CA SER A 61 10.86 3.76 8.47
C SER A 61 9.97 2.56 8.19
N MET A 62 10.60 1.41 7.98
CA MET A 62 9.91 0.13 7.83
C MET A 62 9.13 -0.20 9.12
N GLU A 63 9.72 0.09 10.28
CA GLU A 63 9.09 -0.17 11.57
C GLU A 63 7.79 0.62 11.74
N ALA A 64 7.80 1.90 11.39
CA ALA A 64 6.61 2.75 11.48
C ALA A 64 5.48 2.24 10.56
N ALA A 65 5.82 1.86 9.34
CA ALA A 65 4.86 1.31 8.39
C ALA A 65 4.25 0.02 8.91
N LYS A 66 5.06 -0.91 9.37
CA LYS A 66 4.59 -2.20 9.90
C LYS A 66 3.81 -2.04 11.19
N ALA A 67 4.20 -1.12 12.05
CA ALA A 67 3.47 -0.86 13.28
C ALA A 67 2.02 -0.43 12.99
N TRP A 68 1.82 0.41 11.99
CA TRP A 68 0.47 0.78 11.56
C TRP A 68 -0.24 -0.41 10.92
N TYR A 69 0.41 -1.10 9.98
CA TYR A 69 -0.17 -2.23 9.25
C TYR A 69 -0.66 -3.33 10.21
N ASP A 70 0.08 -3.56 11.28
CA ASP A 70 -0.24 -4.58 12.28
C ASP A 70 -1.01 -4.04 13.48
N SER A 71 -1.39 -2.76 13.47
CA SER A 71 -2.17 -2.17 14.55
C SER A 71 -3.57 -2.80 14.61
N SER A 72 -4.16 -2.82 15.80
CA SER A 72 -5.49 -3.37 16.00
C SER A 72 -6.54 -2.62 15.18
N GLY A 73 -6.40 -1.31 15.04
CA GLY A 73 -7.31 -0.48 14.26
C GLY A 73 -7.31 -0.84 12.79
N TYR A 74 -6.13 -0.98 12.18
CA TYR A 74 -6.05 -1.34 10.77
C TYR A 74 -6.44 -2.81 10.55
N LYS A 75 -6.02 -3.72 11.40
CA LYS A 75 -6.38 -5.13 11.30
C LYS A 75 -7.90 -5.33 11.32
N ALA A 76 -8.62 -4.52 12.07
CA ALA A 76 -10.07 -4.63 12.16
C ALA A 76 -10.79 -4.34 10.83
N ILE A 77 -10.18 -3.54 9.95
CA ILE A 77 -10.81 -3.12 8.69
C ILE A 77 -10.15 -3.69 7.45
N ARG A 78 -8.96 -4.27 7.57
CA ARG A 78 -8.16 -4.75 6.45
C ARG A 78 -8.90 -5.74 5.56
N HIS A 79 -9.75 -6.57 6.14
CA HIS A 79 -10.53 -7.57 5.42
C HIS A 79 -11.48 -6.93 4.40
N LEU A 80 -11.96 -5.71 4.64
CA LEU A 80 -12.85 -5.00 3.71
C LEU A 80 -12.18 -4.80 2.34
N ARG A 81 -10.86 -4.61 2.34
CA ARG A 81 -10.08 -4.53 1.10
C ARG A 81 -9.69 -5.91 0.59
N GLN A 82 -9.16 -6.76 1.47
CA GLN A 82 -8.62 -8.06 1.08
C GLN A 82 -9.68 -9.00 0.51
N ASP A 83 -10.89 -8.96 1.06
CA ASP A 83 -11.96 -9.86 0.63
C ASP A 83 -12.73 -9.34 -0.60
N ASN A 84 -12.57 -8.07 -0.95
CA ASN A 84 -13.40 -7.42 -1.95
C ASN A 84 -12.64 -6.80 -3.12
N ALA A 85 -11.32 -6.95 -3.13
CA ALA A 85 -10.47 -6.44 -4.20
C ALA A 85 -9.17 -7.24 -4.27
N ARG A 86 -8.59 -7.24 -5.45
CA ARG A 86 -7.31 -7.91 -5.70
C ARG A 86 -6.22 -6.84 -5.80
N TYR A 87 -5.33 -6.84 -4.81
CA TYR A 87 -4.26 -5.85 -4.68
C TYR A 87 -2.90 -6.52 -4.61
N THR A 88 -1.89 -5.80 -5.07
CA THR A 88 -0.49 -6.03 -4.69
C THR A 88 -0.06 -4.88 -3.81
N GLY A 89 0.49 -5.19 -2.63
CA GLY A 89 1.00 -4.18 -1.70
C GLY A 89 2.43 -4.50 -1.34
N VAL A 90 3.30 -3.50 -1.42
CA VAL A 90 4.70 -3.65 -1.05
C VAL A 90 5.18 -2.46 -0.23
N LEU A 91 6.17 -2.71 0.62
CA LEU A 91 6.97 -1.68 1.27
C LEU A 91 8.37 -1.76 0.67
N VAL A 92 8.87 -0.65 0.18
CA VAL A 92 10.19 -0.61 -0.45
C VAL A 92 11.01 0.54 0.13
N GLU A 93 12.25 0.23 0.51
CA GLU A 93 13.17 1.25 1.01
C GLU A 93 13.59 2.19 -0.11
N ALA A 94 13.74 3.47 0.21
CA ALA A 94 14.28 4.45 -0.72
C ALA A 94 15.73 4.08 -1.06
N GLY A 95 16.15 4.37 -2.28
CA GLY A 95 17.51 4.15 -2.71
C GLY A 95 17.59 3.43 -4.05
N VAL A 96 18.81 3.09 -4.44
CA VAL A 96 19.08 2.40 -5.69
C VAL A 96 20.08 1.27 -5.41
N ALA A 97 19.66 0.03 -5.62
CA ALA A 97 20.54 -1.12 -5.46
C ALA A 97 21.46 -1.25 -6.67
N PRO A 98 22.72 -1.67 -6.45
CA PRO A 98 23.62 -1.97 -7.56
C PRO A 98 23.08 -3.17 -8.38
N PRO A 99 23.35 -3.23 -9.69
CA PRO A 99 22.75 -4.24 -10.57
C PRO A 99 22.87 -5.68 -10.09
N GLU A 100 23.98 -6.06 -9.48
CA GLU A 100 24.21 -7.42 -9.02
C GLU A 100 23.32 -7.83 -7.84
N GLU A 101 22.71 -6.87 -7.14
CA GLU A 101 21.82 -7.15 -6.01
C GLU A 101 20.35 -7.08 -6.37
N ARG A 102 20.03 -6.60 -7.58
CA ARG A 102 18.64 -6.41 -7.98
C ARG A 102 17.90 -7.74 -8.08
N LEU A 103 16.61 -7.72 -7.64
CA LEU A 103 15.71 -8.88 -7.57
C LEU A 103 16.14 -9.93 -6.53
N ARG A 104 17.01 -9.56 -5.59
CA ARG A 104 17.50 -10.43 -4.53
C ARG A 104 17.25 -9.88 -3.12
N ASN A 105 16.55 -8.77 -3.02
CA ASN A 105 16.40 -8.03 -1.76
C ASN A 105 15.03 -8.18 -1.10
N ARG A 106 14.30 -9.25 -1.40
CA ARG A 106 13.02 -9.49 -0.74
C ARG A 106 13.25 -9.84 0.73
N ILE A 107 12.59 -9.08 1.62
CA ILE A 107 12.60 -9.37 3.05
C ILE A 107 11.54 -10.43 3.31
N TYR A 108 11.97 -11.59 3.82
CA TYR A 108 11.06 -12.68 4.18
C TYR A 108 10.74 -12.62 5.66
N GLN A 109 9.50 -12.92 5.99
CA GLN A 109 9.03 -12.98 7.37
C GLN A 109 8.72 -14.41 7.78
#